data_d8ebb7951708be6b72dfd878b168603e
#
_entry.id   d8ebb7951708be6b72dfd878b168603e
#
_cell.length_a   1.000
_cell.length_b   1.000
_cell.length_c   1.000
_cell.angle_alpha   90.00
_cell.angle_beta   90.00
_cell.angle_gamma   90.00
#
_symmetry.space_group_name_H-M   'P 1'
#
loop_
_entity.id
_entity.type
_entity.pdbx_description
1 polymer ?
#
loop_
_entity_poly.entity_id
_entity_poly.type
_entity_poly.pdbx_seq_one_letter_code
_entity_poly.pdbx_strand_id
1 'polypeptide(L)'
;MLFNSSIAKKFVAGAMIVCAAGTAFAKPKKGGAINPELAVTQLAGVQRKANKPTEGVYYSLFVRSFADGNGDGIGDFKGLTKKLDYLNDGDDSTTTDLGVTGLWLLPIFDSPSYHGYDVTDYYSINPEYGTMEDFEKFIAECKKRGIDVIIDMTCNHSSPYCEWFKESKNPKSPYHTWYRWITDMDFSENGGVYNRNQKGLAGNIWCIDLSNPVTGADGKPLLDKKGQAVMNYYAGLFSTGMPDFNMDEPAVREEFKKVFKFWLDKGVSGFRFDAAGHIYNANEVKPGSETLTKAVKFWKEMNDYILSVKPDAYSVAEVWEPTATRAKYLAGMQSNFHFDLGTLIPNIINNQEINDNNGTPDDDDKSRYNGFARSLESEYAMYRENNPNYIDAPFLSNHDQARISAALRNKPEKMKLAADMYILAEGIPFIYYGEEIGMKSGSDDPSKRTALVWNAEGKDKMTTSWFDTPAYGNAKVYNKKTVPVAVQQKDPESLLNHYKRVIRVKTAHPALLHGRLKAVPTDSAVLESWVMESPEEKAFVIHNVSSKRTETVALPAGCDMPLVYTANPGTVIADGKITIPPMTSVVLAASK
;
A
#
# COMPACT_ATOMS: atom_id res chain seq x y z
N MET A 1 -57.68 48.62 13.28
CA MET A 1 -56.38 49.23 13.43
C MET A 1 -55.42 48.40 12.57
N LEU A 2 -54.87 49.08 11.61
CA LEU A 2 -53.94 48.59 10.58
C LEU A 2 -52.68 48.08 11.20
N PHE A 3 -52.21 46.88 10.81
CA PHE A 3 -50.79 46.55 10.81
C PHE A 3 -50.42 45.91 9.47
N ASN A 4 -49.42 46.52 8.91
CA ASN A 4 -48.93 46.45 7.57
C ASN A 4 -48.34 45.10 7.22
N SER A 5 -48.74 44.51 6.12
CA SER A 5 -48.16 43.41 5.39
C SER A 5 -46.93 43.88 4.60
N SER A 6 -45.71 43.65 5.13
CA SER A 6 -44.49 44.01 4.39
C SER A 6 -43.23 43.17 4.76
N ILE A 7 -43.38 41.91 5.26
CA ILE A 7 -42.24 41.03 5.54
C ILE A 7 -42.43 39.59 4.99
N ALA A 8 -43.28 39.42 4.00
CA ALA A 8 -43.52 38.07 3.42
C ALA A 8 -43.23 37.99 1.92
N LYS A 9 -42.24 38.71 1.42
CA LYS A 9 -41.85 38.64 -0.03
C LYS A 9 -40.34 38.72 -0.27
N LYS A 10 -39.50 38.09 0.56
CA LYS A 10 -38.06 37.97 0.29
C LYS A 10 -37.46 36.58 0.62
N PHE A 11 -38.23 35.50 0.66
CA PHE A 11 -37.75 34.15 0.89
C PHE A 11 -38.32 33.11 -0.08
N VAL A 12 -38.50 33.46 -1.36
CA VAL A 12 -38.83 32.51 -2.42
C VAL A 12 -38.09 32.92 -3.70
N ALA A 13 -36.78 32.95 -3.67
CA ALA A 13 -35.94 33.04 -4.87
C ALA A 13 -34.53 32.46 -4.60
N GLY A 14 -34.47 31.34 -3.91
CA GLY A 14 -33.19 30.69 -3.56
C GLY A 14 -33.25 29.16 -3.54
N ALA A 15 -34.27 28.56 -4.16
CA ALA A 15 -34.41 27.12 -4.16
C ALA A 15 -35.03 26.63 -5.47
N MET A 16 -34.35 26.80 -6.58
CA MET A 16 -34.61 26.06 -7.83
C MET A 16 -33.50 26.34 -8.86
N ILE A 17 -32.26 25.94 -8.58
CA ILE A 17 -31.24 25.63 -9.59
C ILE A 17 -30.41 24.46 -9.03
N VAL A 18 -31.02 23.32 -8.89
CA VAL A 18 -30.34 22.05 -8.78
C VAL A 18 -31.25 21.02 -9.42
N CYS A 19 -31.13 20.85 -10.69
CA CYS A 19 -31.43 19.60 -11.43
C CYS A 19 -31.31 19.91 -12.92
N ALA A 20 -30.13 19.73 -13.43
CA ALA A 20 -29.72 19.34 -14.78
C ALA A 20 -28.26 19.77 -15.01
N ALA A 21 -27.35 19.33 -14.18
CA ALA A 21 -25.96 19.25 -14.56
C ALA A 21 -25.75 17.84 -15.10
N GLY A 22 -26.23 17.59 -16.29
CA GLY A 22 -25.58 16.61 -17.15
C GLY A 22 -24.10 17.00 -17.20
N THR A 23 -23.22 16.06 -16.98
CA THR A 23 -21.77 16.17 -16.97
C THR A 23 -21.22 16.72 -18.28
N ALA A 24 -21.44 17.99 -18.54
CA ALA A 24 -20.71 18.73 -19.54
C ALA A 24 -19.57 19.42 -18.79
N PHE A 25 -18.40 18.79 -18.73
CA PHE A 25 -17.18 19.56 -18.56
C PHE A 25 -17.26 20.72 -19.54
N ALA A 26 -17.28 21.96 -19.03
CA ALA A 26 -17.26 23.13 -19.89
C ALA A 26 -16.05 22.98 -20.81
N LYS A 27 -16.29 22.96 -22.14
CA LYS A 27 -15.17 22.96 -23.11
C LYS A 27 -14.27 24.12 -22.72
N PRO A 28 -12.97 23.88 -22.42
CA PRO A 28 -12.09 24.96 -22.04
C PRO A 28 -12.14 26.02 -23.13
N LYS A 29 -12.31 27.28 -22.74
CA LYS A 29 -12.11 28.39 -23.67
C LYS A 29 -10.71 28.22 -24.27
N LYS A 30 -10.57 28.22 -25.59
CA LYS A 30 -9.27 28.10 -26.27
C LYS A 30 -8.25 28.97 -25.53
N GLY A 31 -7.20 28.35 -24.97
CA GLY A 31 -6.06 29.03 -24.36
C GLY A 31 -6.19 29.48 -22.90
N GLY A 32 -7.13 28.97 -22.10
CA GLY A 32 -7.26 29.31 -20.68
C GLY A 32 -6.51 28.32 -19.77
N ALA A 33 -5.62 28.82 -18.90
CA ALA A 33 -5.03 28.03 -17.83
C ALA A 33 -6.13 27.59 -16.82
N ILE A 34 -6.03 26.37 -16.29
CA ILE A 34 -6.92 25.86 -15.23
C ILE A 34 -6.30 26.24 -13.88
N ASN A 35 -7.03 26.99 -13.05
CA ASN A 35 -6.63 27.22 -11.66
C ASN A 35 -6.73 25.91 -10.87
N PRO A 36 -5.72 25.48 -10.11
CA PRO A 36 -5.76 24.28 -9.27
C PRO A 36 -6.96 24.23 -8.31
N GLU A 37 -7.34 25.35 -7.73
CA GLU A 37 -8.53 25.45 -6.87
C GLU A 37 -9.83 25.15 -7.66
N LEU A 38 -9.92 25.64 -8.90
CA LEU A 38 -11.02 25.31 -9.81
C LEU A 38 -11.00 23.84 -10.22
N ALA A 39 -9.81 23.23 -10.36
CA ALA A 39 -9.69 21.81 -10.67
C ALA A 39 -10.25 20.92 -9.53
N VAL A 40 -9.97 21.26 -8.26
CA VAL A 40 -10.59 20.55 -7.11
C VAL A 40 -12.10 20.78 -7.08
N THR A 41 -12.57 22.01 -7.29
CA THR A 41 -14.00 22.34 -7.32
C THR A 41 -14.71 21.68 -8.51
N GLN A 42 -14.05 21.55 -9.66
CA GLN A 42 -14.59 20.85 -10.84
C GLN A 42 -14.69 19.33 -10.64
N LEU A 43 -13.89 18.76 -9.74
CA LEU A 43 -13.98 17.35 -9.39
C LEU A 43 -15.07 17.05 -8.34
N ALA A 44 -15.63 18.07 -7.68
CA ALA A 44 -16.78 17.90 -6.80
C ALA A 44 -17.99 17.42 -7.61
N GLY A 45 -18.65 16.37 -7.13
CA GLY A 45 -19.79 15.74 -7.80
C GLY A 45 -19.41 14.78 -8.95
N VAL A 46 -18.14 14.61 -9.26
CA VAL A 46 -17.68 13.55 -10.16
C VAL A 46 -17.70 12.22 -9.40
N GLN A 47 -18.60 11.34 -9.81
CA GLN A 47 -18.77 10.05 -9.14
C GLN A 47 -17.56 9.14 -9.32
N ARG A 48 -17.15 8.51 -8.22
CA ARG A 48 -16.18 7.41 -8.26
C ARG A 48 -16.76 6.25 -9.04
N LYS A 49 -15.93 5.63 -9.88
CA LYS A 49 -16.28 4.44 -10.66
C LYS A 49 -15.78 3.16 -10.01
N ALA A 50 -14.77 3.26 -9.12
CA ALA A 50 -14.32 2.14 -8.31
C ALA A 50 -15.46 1.66 -7.40
N ASN A 51 -15.86 0.40 -7.53
CA ASN A 51 -17.02 -0.16 -6.82
C ASN A 51 -16.80 -1.61 -6.35
N LYS A 52 -15.58 -2.11 -6.41
CA LYS A 52 -15.20 -3.44 -5.94
C LYS A 52 -13.74 -3.44 -5.42
N PRO A 53 -13.38 -4.42 -4.56
CA PRO A 53 -12.07 -4.47 -3.91
C PRO A 53 -10.88 -4.48 -4.87
N THR A 54 -11.07 -4.96 -6.09
CA THR A 54 -10.03 -5.04 -7.14
C THR A 54 -9.85 -3.76 -7.94
N GLU A 55 -10.32 -2.62 -7.45
CA GLU A 55 -10.25 -1.32 -8.11
C GLU A 55 -9.96 -0.18 -7.12
N GLY A 56 -9.58 0.98 -7.63
CA GLY A 56 -9.45 2.21 -6.86
C GLY A 56 -8.08 2.50 -6.30
N VAL A 57 -8.05 3.08 -5.10
CA VAL A 57 -6.85 3.51 -4.39
C VAL A 57 -6.91 3.02 -2.95
N TYR A 58 -5.88 2.33 -2.51
CA TYR A 58 -5.77 1.81 -1.14
C TYR A 58 -4.89 2.72 -0.28
N TYR A 59 -5.25 2.82 1.00
CA TYR A 59 -4.48 3.54 2.00
C TYR A 59 -4.01 2.53 3.06
N SER A 60 -2.70 2.35 3.18
CA SER A 60 -2.12 1.47 4.19
C SER A 60 -1.91 2.22 5.49
N LEU A 61 -2.44 1.71 6.57
CA LEU A 61 -2.37 2.35 7.87
C LEU A 61 -2.03 1.38 9.01
N PHE A 62 -1.34 1.94 9.98
CA PHE A 62 -1.07 1.28 11.25
C PHE A 62 -2.09 1.76 12.28
N VAL A 63 -3.00 0.88 12.70
CA VAL A 63 -4.08 1.22 13.64
C VAL A 63 -3.52 1.91 14.87
N ARG A 64 -2.44 1.37 15.45
CA ARG A 64 -1.72 1.88 16.62
C ARG A 64 -1.32 3.37 16.51
N SER A 65 -1.09 3.85 15.28
CA SER A 65 -0.56 5.19 15.01
C SER A 65 -1.57 6.15 14.39
N PHE A 66 -2.75 5.68 14.05
CA PHE A 66 -3.69 6.50 13.29
C PHE A 66 -4.52 7.42 14.17
N ALA A 67 -5.32 6.87 15.09
CA ALA A 67 -6.14 7.68 15.98
C ALA A 67 -6.48 6.94 17.28
N ASP A 68 -6.27 7.58 18.42
CA ASP A 68 -6.61 7.13 19.76
C ASP A 68 -8.06 7.51 20.08
N GLY A 69 -8.92 6.53 20.27
CA GLY A 69 -10.34 6.73 20.53
C GLY A 69 -10.73 6.64 22.01
N ASN A 70 -9.88 6.03 22.85
CA ASN A 70 -10.13 5.76 24.27
C ASN A 70 -9.24 6.62 25.22
N GLY A 71 -8.16 7.24 24.71
CA GLY A 71 -7.30 8.17 25.46
C GLY A 71 -6.11 7.50 26.16
N ASP A 72 -5.71 6.29 25.76
CA ASP A 72 -4.58 5.56 26.35
C ASP A 72 -3.23 5.80 25.62
N GLY A 73 -3.25 6.57 24.54
CA GLY A 73 -2.07 6.89 23.73
C GLY A 73 -1.84 5.89 22.58
N ILE A 74 -2.66 4.87 22.46
CA ILE A 74 -2.59 3.85 21.40
C ILE A 74 -3.78 4.05 20.46
N GLY A 75 -3.54 3.98 19.14
CA GLY A 75 -4.62 4.02 18.17
C GLY A 75 -5.48 2.76 18.22
N ASP A 76 -6.78 2.93 18.04
CA ASP A 76 -7.76 1.87 18.17
C ASP A 76 -8.89 1.96 17.13
N PHE A 77 -9.74 0.94 17.01
CA PHE A 77 -10.85 0.93 16.05
C PHE A 77 -11.91 2.00 16.32
N LYS A 78 -12.09 2.44 17.55
CA LYS A 78 -13.01 3.55 17.88
C LYS A 78 -12.48 4.87 17.35
N GLY A 79 -11.17 5.11 17.51
CA GLY A 79 -10.49 6.26 16.97
C GLY A 79 -10.47 6.28 15.45
N LEU A 80 -10.11 5.14 14.85
CA LEU A 80 -10.11 4.96 13.40
C LEU A 80 -11.50 5.20 12.81
N THR A 81 -12.56 4.65 13.40
CA THR A 81 -13.95 4.85 12.97
C THR A 81 -14.34 6.33 12.99
N LYS A 82 -13.95 7.08 14.03
CA LYS A 82 -14.22 8.53 14.13
C LYS A 82 -13.50 9.37 13.07
N LYS A 83 -12.42 8.83 12.48
CA LYS A 83 -11.60 9.52 11.45
C LYS A 83 -11.86 9.03 10.03
N LEU A 84 -12.84 8.16 9.81
CA LEU A 84 -13.16 7.63 8.47
C LEU A 84 -13.49 8.72 7.46
N ASP A 85 -14.18 9.80 7.87
CA ASP A 85 -14.53 10.90 6.97
C ASP A 85 -13.31 11.67 6.42
N TYR A 86 -12.12 11.52 7.03
CA TYR A 86 -10.87 12.00 6.45
C TYR A 86 -10.44 11.15 5.26
N LEU A 87 -10.66 9.84 5.34
CA LEU A 87 -10.27 8.88 4.31
C LEU A 87 -11.27 8.87 3.15
N ASN A 88 -12.55 8.76 3.49
CA ASN A 88 -13.67 8.81 2.57
C ASN A 88 -14.95 9.08 3.36
N ASP A 89 -15.68 10.14 3.03
CA ASP A 89 -16.93 10.51 3.70
C ASP A 89 -18.18 9.85 3.08
N GLY A 90 -18.02 9.16 1.94
CA GLY A 90 -19.09 8.49 1.22
C GLY A 90 -19.92 9.42 0.32
N ASP A 91 -19.55 10.70 0.21
CA ASP A 91 -20.27 11.73 -0.56
C ASP A 91 -19.37 12.31 -1.68
N ASP A 92 -19.63 11.91 -2.92
CA ASP A 92 -18.90 12.41 -4.08
C ASP A 92 -19.13 13.90 -4.38
N SER A 93 -20.14 14.54 -3.74
CA SER A 93 -20.37 15.98 -3.88
C SER A 93 -19.39 16.83 -3.10
N THR A 94 -18.64 16.24 -2.16
CA THR A 94 -17.61 16.93 -1.37
C THR A 94 -16.21 16.72 -1.94
N THR A 95 -15.24 17.47 -1.43
CA THR A 95 -13.79 17.30 -1.67
C THR A 95 -13.00 17.36 -0.35
N THR A 96 -13.68 17.07 0.77
CA THR A 96 -13.12 17.21 2.11
C THR A 96 -12.28 16.01 2.52
N ASP A 97 -12.61 14.84 1.98
CA ASP A 97 -11.93 13.56 2.20
C ASP A 97 -10.73 13.34 1.23
N LEU A 98 -9.96 12.30 1.47
CA LEU A 98 -8.94 11.81 0.54
C LEU A 98 -9.55 11.14 -0.70
N GLY A 99 -10.70 10.52 -0.56
CA GLY A 99 -11.38 9.79 -1.63
C GLY A 99 -10.82 8.38 -1.88
N VAL A 100 -10.11 7.78 -0.92
CA VAL A 100 -9.62 6.40 -1.03
C VAL A 100 -10.77 5.40 -0.99
N THR A 101 -10.62 4.29 -1.69
CA THR A 101 -11.67 3.27 -1.85
C THR A 101 -11.33 1.98 -1.13
N GLY A 102 -10.12 1.84 -0.62
CA GLY A 102 -9.68 0.69 0.13
C GLY A 102 -8.72 1.03 1.26
N LEU A 103 -8.70 0.20 2.28
CA LEU A 103 -7.75 0.25 3.39
C LEU A 103 -6.99 -1.05 3.48
N TRP A 104 -5.68 -0.96 3.65
CA TRP A 104 -4.86 -2.05 4.15
C TRP A 104 -4.49 -1.75 5.59
N LEU A 105 -4.99 -2.57 6.51
CA LEU A 105 -4.62 -2.51 7.93
C LEU A 105 -3.38 -3.36 8.16
N LEU A 106 -2.29 -2.76 8.68
CA LEU A 106 -1.17 -3.50 9.23
C LEU A 106 -1.68 -4.45 10.32
N PRO A 107 -0.88 -5.43 10.80
CA PRO A 107 -1.38 -6.51 11.65
C PRO A 107 -2.30 -6.04 12.78
N ILE A 108 -3.46 -6.69 12.87
CA ILE A 108 -4.51 -6.36 13.85
C ILE A 108 -4.75 -7.48 14.86
N PHE A 109 -4.09 -8.63 14.69
CA PHE A 109 -4.25 -9.81 15.53
C PHE A 109 -3.60 -9.64 16.90
N ASP A 110 -4.00 -10.47 17.86
CA ASP A 110 -3.32 -10.53 19.15
C ASP A 110 -1.84 -10.88 18.96
N SER A 111 -0.98 -10.09 19.60
CA SER A 111 0.47 -10.16 19.45
C SER A 111 1.17 -9.47 20.62
N PRO A 112 2.30 -10.00 21.11
CA PRO A 112 3.04 -9.39 22.21
C PRO A 112 3.87 -8.18 21.79
N SER A 113 4.11 -7.99 20.48
CA SER A 113 4.91 -6.87 19.98
C SER A 113 4.05 -5.74 19.43
N TYR A 114 4.61 -4.52 19.44
CA TYR A 114 3.93 -3.35 18.89
C TYR A 114 3.68 -3.46 17.38
N HIS A 115 4.51 -4.22 16.66
CA HIS A 115 4.39 -4.35 15.21
C HIS A 115 3.35 -5.37 14.76
N GLY A 116 3.01 -6.35 15.63
CA GLY A 116 1.92 -7.28 15.39
C GLY A 116 2.22 -8.48 14.49
N TYR A 117 3.46 -8.61 13.97
CA TYR A 117 3.80 -9.71 13.06
C TYR A 117 4.07 -11.06 13.75
N ASP A 118 4.31 -11.08 15.04
CA ASP A 118 4.42 -12.29 15.88
C ASP A 118 3.06 -12.66 16.50
N VAL A 119 2.17 -13.19 15.67
CA VAL A 119 0.76 -13.45 16.00
C VAL A 119 0.63 -14.57 17.05
N THR A 120 -0.14 -14.32 18.11
CA THR A 120 -0.47 -15.30 19.14
C THR A 120 -1.81 -15.99 18.89
N ASP A 121 -2.79 -15.27 18.32
CA ASP A 121 -4.11 -15.80 17.98
C ASP A 121 -4.63 -15.17 16.68
N TYR A 122 -4.84 -16.01 15.67
CA TYR A 122 -5.30 -15.59 14.33
C TYR A 122 -6.81 -15.32 14.25
N TYR A 123 -7.56 -15.57 15.34
CA TYR A 123 -9.00 -15.41 15.40
C TYR A 123 -9.45 -14.27 16.31
N SER A 124 -8.51 -13.51 16.87
CA SER A 124 -8.78 -12.41 17.79
C SER A 124 -8.19 -11.08 17.31
N ILE A 125 -8.75 -10.00 17.81
CA ILE A 125 -8.20 -8.64 17.65
C ILE A 125 -7.24 -8.38 18.79
N ASN A 126 -6.13 -7.69 18.50
CA ASN A 126 -5.23 -7.19 19.54
C ASN A 126 -6.03 -6.36 20.56
N PRO A 127 -6.01 -6.72 21.87
CA PRO A 127 -6.79 -6.03 22.88
C PRO A 127 -6.48 -4.54 23.02
N GLU A 128 -5.28 -4.08 22.61
CA GLU A 128 -4.94 -2.65 22.55
C GLU A 128 -5.73 -1.91 21.45
N TYR A 129 -6.25 -2.61 20.44
CA TYR A 129 -7.01 -1.99 19.33
C TYR A 129 -8.52 -2.03 19.56
N GLY A 130 -8.98 -2.73 20.61
CA GLY A 130 -10.38 -2.85 20.96
C GLY A 130 -10.89 -4.28 20.91
N THR A 131 -12.19 -4.43 20.72
CA THR A 131 -12.88 -5.72 20.69
C THR A 131 -13.24 -6.14 19.26
N MET A 132 -13.62 -7.40 19.08
CA MET A 132 -14.18 -7.88 17.80
C MET A 132 -15.43 -7.07 17.40
N GLU A 133 -16.25 -6.64 18.36
CA GLU A 133 -17.42 -5.79 18.10
C GLU A 133 -17.00 -4.40 17.59
N ASP A 134 -15.93 -3.81 18.13
CA ASP A 134 -15.40 -2.53 17.65
C ASP A 134 -14.89 -2.66 16.21
N PHE A 135 -14.23 -3.78 15.88
CA PHE A 135 -13.80 -4.10 14.52
C PHE A 135 -14.98 -4.27 13.55
N GLU A 136 -16.01 -5.06 13.93
CA GLU A 136 -17.19 -5.26 13.09
C GLU A 136 -17.95 -3.94 12.82
N LYS A 137 -18.03 -3.06 13.83
CA LYS A 137 -18.59 -1.71 13.65
C LYS A 137 -17.75 -0.88 12.66
N PHE A 138 -16.44 -0.94 12.80
CA PHE A 138 -15.52 -0.26 11.86
C PHE A 138 -15.74 -0.76 10.42
N ILE A 139 -15.78 -2.08 10.19
CA ILE A 139 -16.06 -2.69 8.88
C ILE A 139 -17.41 -2.20 8.32
N ALA A 140 -18.46 -2.17 9.15
CA ALA A 140 -19.77 -1.69 8.73
C ALA A 140 -19.75 -0.21 8.33
N GLU A 141 -19.01 0.64 9.04
CA GLU A 141 -18.85 2.05 8.71
C GLU A 141 -18.00 2.28 7.45
N CYS A 142 -16.98 1.44 7.21
CA CYS A 142 -16.22 1.42 5.95
C CYS A 142 -17.13 1.09 4.76
N LYS A 143 -17.93 0.03 4.89
CA LYS A 143 -18.85 -0.41 3.83
C LYS A 143 -19.88 0.67 3.46
N LYS A 144 -20.40 1.42 4.44
CA LYS A 144 -21.34 2.54 4.18
C LYS A 144 -20.72 3.64 3.33
N ARG A 145 -19.40 3.82 3.41
CA ARG A 145 -18.63 4.83 2.68
C ARG A 145 -18.04 4.30 1.36
N GLY A 146 -18.30 3.04 1.01
CA GLY A 146 -17.68 2.42 -0.17
C GLY A 146 -16.18 2.18 0.01
N ILE A 147 -15.74 1.89 1.23
CA ILE A 147 -14.36 1.55 1.55
C ILE A 147 -14.24 0.04 1.75
N ASP A 148 -13.44 -0.62 0.94
CA ASP A 148 -13.04 -2.00 1.12
C ASP A 148 -11.89 -2.12 2.13
N VAL A 149 -11.85 -3.20 2.91
CA VAL A 149 -10.82 -3.40 3.93
C VAL A 149 -10.11 -4.72 3.70
N ILE A 150 -8.79 -4.68 3.48
CA ILE A 150 -7.92 -5.85 3.53
C ILE A 150 -7.07 -5.81 4.80
N ILE A 151 -6.79 -6.98 5.36
CA ILE A 151 -5.98 -7.12 6.57
C ILE A 151 -4.68 -7.83 6.29
N ASP A 152 -3.65 -7.51 7.07
CA ASP A 152 -2.35 -8.17 7.00
C ASP A 152 -2.44 -9.60 7.53
N MET A 153 -1.90 -10.56 6.79
CA MET A 153 -1.98 -11.98 7.11
C MET A 153 -0.59 -12.61 7.10
N THR A 154 -0.11 -12.94 8.28
CA THR A 154 1.19 -13.58 8.50
C THR A 154 1.07 -15.08 8.36
N CYS A 155 1.23 -15.60 7.14
CA CYS A 155 1.18 -17.05 6.91
C CYS A 155 2.51 -17.77 7.15
N ASN A 156 3.65 -17.05 7.09
CA ASN A 156 4.97 -17.68 7.15
C ASN A 156 5.32 -18.18 8.56
N HIS A 157 4.95 -17.45 9.60
CA HIS A 157 5.37 -17.70 10.99
C HIS A 157 4.29 -17.27 11.99
N SER A 158 4.44 -17.71 13.23
CA SER A 158 3.65 -17.25 14.38
C SER A 158 4.54 -16.68 15.49
N SER A 159 3.94 -16.27 16.60
CA SER A 159 4.65 -16.03 17.86
C SER A 159 5.05 -17.35 18.54
N PRO A 160 6.16 -17.39 19.30
CA PRO A 160 6.42 -18.51 20.20
C PRO A 160 5.38 -18.61 21.35
N TYR A 161 4.57 -17.58 21.53
CA TYR A 161 3.44 -17.58 22.47
C TYR A 161 2.13 -18.04 21.84
N CYS A 162 2.09 -18.31 20.53
CA CYS A 162 0.95 -18.95 19.87
C CYS A 162 0.73 -20.36 20.45
N GLU A 163 -0.53 -20.71 20.71
CA GLU A 163 -0.86 -22.00 21.29
C GLU A 163 -0.42 -23.17 20.41
N TRP A 164 -0.54 -23.01 19.10
CA TRP A 164 -0.06 -24.01 18.12
C TRP A 164 1.44 -24.29 18.27
N PHE A 165 2.26 -23.25 18.50
CA PHE A 165 3.70 -23.43 18.71
C PHE A 165 4.00 -24.05 20.08
N LYS A 166 3.33 -23.63 21.16
CA LYS A 166 3.52 -24.22 22.49
C LYS A 166 3.23 -25.71 22.49
N GLU A 167 2.09 -26.10 21.91
CA GLU A 167 1.69 -27.49 21.78
C GLU A 167 2.66 -28.30 20.89
N SER A 168 3.23 -27.66 19.84
CA SER A 168 4.17 -28.33 18.93
C SER A 168 5.46 -28.81 19.60
N LYS A 169 5.82 -28.27 20.76
CA LYS A 169 6.99 -28.73 21.56
C LYS A 169 6.85 -30.18 22.03
N ASN A 170 5.63 -30.68 22.14
CA ASN A 170 5.37 -32.07 22.48
C ASN A 170 5.33 -32.92 21.19
N PRO A 171 6.29 -33.90 21.01
CA PRO A 171 6.31 -34.74 19.82
C PRO A 171 5.05 -35.60 19.60
N LYS A 172 4.20 -35.75 20.62
CA LYS A 172 2.93 -36.49 20.52
C LYS A 172 1.74 -35.59 20.19
N SER A 173 1.92 -34.27 20.19
CA SER A 173 0.87 -33.33 19.84
C SER A 173 0.59 -33.36 18.33
N PRO A 174 -0.67 -33.23 17.89
CA PRO A 174 -1.00 -33.08 16.48
C PRO A 174 -0.40 -31.79 15.86
N TYR A 175 0.01 -30.85 16.68
CA TYR A 175 0.65 -29.61 16.25
C TYR A 175 2.18 -29.77 16.03
N HIS A 176 2.80 -30.90 16.42
CA HIS A 176 4.24 -31.05 16.32
C HIS A 176 4.76 -30.86 14.88
N THR A 177 4.08 -31.43 13.89
CA THR A 177 4.43 -31.32 12.46
C THR A 177 4.06 -29.97 11.84
N TRP A 178 3.35 -29.09 12.56
CA TRP A 178 3.01 -27.75 12.07
C TRP A 178 4.21 -26.82 12.00
N TYR A 179 5.28 -27.15 12.76
CA TYR A 179 6.55 -26.45 12.74
C TYR A 179 7.68 -27.43 12.41
N ARG A 180 8.81 -26.91 11.97
CA ARG A 180 9.96 -27.75 11.63
C ARG A 180 10.89 -27.84 12.81
N TRP A 181 10.93 -29.02 13.43
CA TRP A 181 11.79 -29.34 14.55
C TRP A 181 12.96 -30.22 14.12
N ILE A 182 14.16 -29.91 14.62
CA ILE A 182 15.37 -30.74 14.52
C ILE A 182 16.06 -30.77 15.89
N THR A 183 17.05 -31.65 16.03
CA THR A 183 17.83 -31.78 17.25
C THR A 183 19.31 -31.48 17.01
N ASP A 184 20.12 -31.40 18.05
CA ASP A 184 21.59 -31.32 17.93
C ASP A 184 22.19 -32.42 17.03
N MET A 185 21.54 -33.59 16.95
CA MET A 185 22.02 -34.73 16.16
C MET A 185 21.83 -34.54 14.66
N ASP A 186 20.93 -33.65 14.25
CA ASP A 186 20.59 -33.43 12.84
C ASP A 186 21.53 -32.44 12.14
N PHE A 187 22.44 -31.81 12.88
CA PHE A 187 23.44 -30.93 12.28
C PHE A 187 24.60 -31.69 11.65
N SER A 188 25.17 -31.15 10.57
CA SER A 188 26.20 -31.76 9.76
C SER A 188 27.48 -32.10 10.53
N GLU A 189 27.85 -31.30 11.55
CA GLU A 189 28.99 -31.59 12.43
C GLU A 189 28.81 -32.84 13.31
N ASN A 190 27.58 -33.31 13.44
CA ASN A 190 27.21 -34.53 14.16
C ASN A 190 26.77 -35.66 13.22
N GLY A 191 27.02 -35.53 11.90
CA GLY A 191 26.66 -36.52 10.89
C GLY A 191 25.26 -36.37 10.31
N GLY A 192 24.54 -35.29 10.67
CA GLY A 192 23.23 -34.92 10.11
C GLY A 192 23.32 -34.16 8.78
N VAL A 193 22.21 -33.67 8.31
CA VAL A 193 22.06 -33.02 6.99
C VAL A 193 21.91 -31.49 7.07
N TYR A 194 21.66 -30.91 8.24
CA TYR A 194 21.43 -29.48 8.40
C TYR A 194 22.71 -28.74 8.77
N ASN A 195 22.83 -27.50 8.31
CA ASN A 195 23.93 -26.61 8.66
C ASN A 195 23.53 -25.73 9.86
N ARG A 196 24.20 -25.87 11.00
CA ARG A 196 23.97 -25.07 12.21
C ARG A 196 24.11 -23.57 11.96
N ASN A 197 25.01 -23.18 11.06
CA ASN A 197 25.28 -21.79 10.71
C ASN A 197 24.50 -21.29 9.49
N GLN A 198 23.50 -22.04 9.02
CA GLN A 198 22.62 -21.59 7.95
C GLN A 198 21.97 -20.28 8.34
N LYS A 199 22.14 -19.26 7.49
CA LYS A 199 21.63 -17.91 7.78
C LYS A 199 20.15 -17.78 7.43
N GLY A 200 19.42 -17.14 8.34
CA GLY A 200 18.14 -16.53 8.12
C GLY A 200 18.28 -15.02 7.83
N LEU A 201 17.23 -14.27 7.94
CA LEU A 201 17.23 -12.82 7.70
C LEU A 201 17.84 -12.03 8.88
N ALA A 202 17.66 -12.51 10.12
CA ALA A 202 18.15 -11.83 11.31
C ALA A 202 19.04 -12.74 12.21
N GLY A 203 19.75 -13.71 11.65
CA GLY A 203 20.60 -14.61 12.43
C GLY A 203 20.74 -15.99 11.78
N ASN A 204 20.80 -17.04 12.60
CA ASN A 204 20.73 -18.41 12.11
C ASN A 204 19.26 -18.84 12.02
N ILE A 205 18.91 -19.56 10.94
CA ILE A 205 17.53 -20.06 10.73
C ILE A 205 17.11 -21.08 11.81
N TRP A 206 18.07 -21.88 12.33
CA TRP A 206 17.79 -22.87 13.36
C TRP A 206 17.92 -22.24 14.74
N CYS A 207 16.78 -22.00 15.38
CA CYS A 207 16.65 -21.36 16.67
C CYS A 207 16.59 -22.42 17.79
N ILE A 208 17.53 -22.35 18.75
CA ILE A 208 17.55 -23.26 19.90
C ILE A 208 16.37 -22.99 20.84
N ASP A 209 15.66 -24.04 21.24
CA ASP A 209 14.66 -23.96 22.32
C ASP A 209 15.30 -24.43 23.65
N LEU A 210 15.83 -23.47 24.40
CA LEU A 210 16.48 -23.74 25.70
C LEU A 210 15.51 -24.32 26.76
N SER A 211 14.20 -24.17 26.56
CA SER A 211 13.19 -24.72 27.47
C SER A 211 12.75 -26.14 27.14
N ASN A 212 13.22 -26.70 26.01
CA ASN A 212 12.73 -27.97 25.47
C ASN A 212 13.90 -28.89 25.06
N PRO A 213 14.65 -29.46 26.03
CA PRO A 213 15.64 -30.48 25.74
C PRO A 213 14.99 -31.76 25.20
N VAL A 214 15.69 -32.49 24.34
CA VAL A 214 15.25 -33.81 23.90
C VAL A 214 15.22 -34.76 25.11
N THR A 215 14.09 -35.44 25.32
CA THR A 215 13.90 -36.35 26.45
C THR A 215 13.92 -37.81 26.02
N GLY A 216 14.52 -38.65 26.84
CA GLY A 216 14.47 -40.08 26.67
C GLY A 216 13.13 -40.69 27.12
N ALA A 217 13.01 -42.02 26.99
CA ALA A 217 11.81 -42.76 27.40
C ALA A 217 11.54 -42.69 28.91
N ASP A 218 12.56 -42.38 29.69
CA ASP A 218 12.46 -42.18 31.15
C ASP A 218 12.05 -40.75 31.56
N GLY A 219 11.80 -39.88 30.56
CA GLY A 219 11.41 -38.49 30.78
C GLY A 219 12.59 -37.56 31.16
N LYS A 220 13.83 -38.05 31.16
CA LYS A 220 15.01 -37.23 31.45
C LYS A 220 15.64 -36.69 30.15
N PRO A 221 16.31 -35.52 30.22
CA PRO A 221 17.09 -35.04 29.09
C PRO A 221 18.11 -36.06 28.58
N LEU A 222 18.13 -36.27 27.28
CA LEU A 222 19.21 -37.02 26.63
C LEU A 222 20.51 -36.22 26.74
N LEU A 223 21.61 -36.91 27.03
CA LEU A 223 22.93 -36.29 27.12
C LEU A 223 23.78 -36.69 25.91
N ASP A 224 24.52 -35.74 25.40
CA ASP A 224 25.56 -35.98 24.38
C ASP A 224 26.82 -36.68 24.97
N LYS A 225 27.80 -36.96 24.11
CA LYS A 225 29.08 -37.60 24.54
C LYS A 225 29.88 -36.77 25.54
N LYS A 226 29.56 -35.49 25.73
CA LYS A 226 30.20 -34.56 26.66
C LYS A 226 29.38 -34.37 27.94
N GLY A 227 28.25 -35.05 28.08
CA GLY A 227 27.32 -34.91 29.21
C GLY A 227 26.43 -33.66 29.15
N GLN A 228 26.31 -33.01 28.00
CA GLN A 228 25.41 -31.87 27.80
C GLN A 228 24.06 -32.34 27.28
N ALA A 229 22.98 -31.63 27.67
CA ALA A 229 21.64 -31.95 27.16
C ALA A 229 21.57 -31.75 25.65
N VAL A 230 21.03 -32.73 24.94
CA VAL A 230 20.69 -32.61 23.53
C VAL A 230 19.48 -31.69 23.40
N MET A 231 19.56 -30.65 22.59
CA MET A 231 18.54 -29.62 22.47
C MET A 231 17.70 -29.79 21.20
N ASN A 232 16.45 -29.36 21.29
CA ASN A 232 15.58 -29.15 20.14
C ASN A 232 15.82 -27.76 19.53
N TYR A 233 15.67 -27.68 18.22
CA TYR A 233 15.74 -26.46 17.44
C TYR A 233 14.50 -26.40 16.54
N TYR A 234 14.00 -25.19 16.31
CA TYR A 234 12.94 -24.90 15.35
C TYR A 234 13.40 -23.94 14.27
N ALA A 235 12.75 -23.97 13.12
CA ALA A 235 13.01 -23.01 12.07
C ALA A 235 12.43 -21.64 12.42
N GLY A 236 13.19 -20.58 12.23
CA GLY A 236 12.77 -19.18 12.45
C GLY A 236 13.59 -18.26 11.54
N LEU A 237 13.11 -18.06 10.32
CA LEU A 237 13.81 -17.29 9.28
C LEU A 237 14.07 -15.85 9.72
N PHE A 238 13.07 -15.20 10.33
CA PHE A 238 13.14 -13.81 10.75
C PHE A 238 13.84 -13.65 12.11
N SER A 239 13.44 -14.41 13.09
CA SER A 239 14.04 -14.36 14.44
C SER A 239 13.59 -15.53 15.31
N THR A 240 14.18 -15.64 16.51
CA THR A 240 13.72 -16.56 17.56
C THR A 240 12.29 -16.24 18.06
N GLY A 241 11.80 -15.03 17.82
CA GLY A 241 10.43 -14.59 18.16
C GLY A 241 9.41 -14.92 17.08
N MET A 242 9.82 -15.58 15.97
CA MET A 242 8.96 -15.85 14.82
C MET A 242 9.21 -17.27 14.29
N PRO A 243 8.72 -18.33 14.98
CA PRO A 243 8.84 -19.70 14.51
C PRO A 243 8.05 -19.92 13.22
N ASP A 244 8.72 -20.48 12.21
CA ASP A 244 8.15 -20.69 10.88
C ASP A 244 7.23 -21.92 10.83
N PHE A 245 6.06 -21.75 10.21
CA PHE A 245 5.18 -22.87 9.91
C PHE A 245 5.76 -23.84 8.88
N ASN A 246 5.38 -25.08 8.98
CA ASN A 246 5.65 -26.11 7.99
C ASN A 246 4.52 -26.20 6.95
N MET A 247 4.64 -25.47 5.85
CA MET A 247 3.60 -25.46 4.80
C MET A 247 3.51 -26.76 3.97
N ASP A 248 4.46 -27.70 4.16
CA ASP A 248 4.32 -29.05 3.61
C ASP A 248 3.27 -29.87 4.40
N GLU A 249 2.94 -29.46 5.65
CA GLU A 249 1.89 -30.07 6.47
C GLU A 249 0.47 -29.64 5.99
N PRO A 250 -0.36 -30.57 5.50
CA PRO A 250 -1.71 -30.22 5.03
C PRO A 250 -2.59 -29.57 6.10
N ALA A 251 -2.45 -29.98 7.37
CA ALA A 251 -3.26 -29.46 8.46
C ALA A 251 -3.03 -27.96 8.68
N VAL A 252 -1.81 -27.46 8.47
CA VAL A 252 -1.49 -26.03 8.53
C VAL A 252 -2.23 -25.27 7.44
N ARG A 253 -2.21 -25.79 6.22
CA ARG A 253 -2.89 -25.15 5.08
C ARG A 253 -4.42 -25.12 5.27
N GLU A 254 -5.00 -26.21 5.76
CA GLU A 254 -6.43 -26.26 6.07
C GLU A 254 -6.81 -25.30 7.21
N GLU A 255 -5.94 -25.11 8.19
CA GLU A 255 -6.20 -24.13 9.25
C GLU A 255 -6.18 -22.70 8.71
N PHE A 256 -5.21 -22.33 7.87
CA PHE A 256 -5.23 -21.01 7.23
C PHE A 256 -6.46 -20.76 6.36
N LYS A 257 -6.99 -21.79 5.67
CA LYS A 257 -8.28 -21.67 4.97
C LYS A 257 -9.43 -21.31 5.92
N LYS A 258 -9.46 -21.89 7.14
CA LYS A 258 -10.46 -21.53 8.17
C LYS A 258 -10.26 -20.10 8.66
N VAL A 259 -9.02 -19.68 8.88
CA VAL A 259 -8.68 -18.29 9.24
C VAL A 259 -9.17 -17.32 8.16
N PHE A 260 -8.88 -17.57 6.88
CA PHE A 260 -9.36 -16.72 5.79
C PHE A 260 -10.88 -16.64 5.77
N LYS A 261 -11.57 -17.78 5.85
CA LYS A 261 -13.03 -17.81 5.87
C LYS A 261 -13.59 -17.02 7.06
N PHE A 262 -13.01 -17.17 8.23
CA PHE A 262 -13.44 -16.45 9.44
C PHE A 262 -13.42 -14.93 9.22
N TRP A 263 -12.34 -14.39 8.68
CA TRP A 263 -12.21 -12.94 8.44
C TRP A 263 -13.07 -12.45 7.28
N LEU A 264 -13.21 -13.24 6.21
CA LEU A 264 -14.13 -12.92 5.12
C LEU A 264 -15.58 -12.88 5.60
N ASP A 265 -15.99 -13.80 6.48
CA ASP A 265 -17.32 -13.82 7.12
C ASP A 265 -17.54 -12.58 8.02
N LYS A 266 -16.48 -12.00 8.58
CA LYS A 266 -16.49 -10.73 9.33
C LYS A 266 -16.57 -9.48 8.43
N GLY A 267 -16.56 -9.64 7.12
CA GLY A 267 -16.73 -8.57 6.15
C GLY A 267 -15.44 -7.98 5.58
N VAL A 268 -14.30 -8.62 5.85
CA VAL A 268 -13.01 -8.28 5.21
C VAL A 268 -13.11 -8.53 3.71
N SER A 269 -12.53 -7.62 2.90
CA SER A 269 -12.58 -7.68 1.43
C SER A 269 -11.40 -8.46 0.82
N GLY A 270 -10.46 -8.95 1.65
CA GLY A 270 -9.31 -9.72 1.20
C GLY A 270 -8.10 -9.55 2.12
N PHE A 271 -6.89 -9.84 1.61
CA PHE A 271 -5.70 -9.94 2.44
C PHE A 271 -4.46 -9.32 1.80
N ARG A 272 -3.57 -8.79 2.65
CA ARG A 272 -2.18 -8.60 2.30
C ARG A 272 -1.38 -9.75 2.90
N PHE A 273 -0.65 -10.49 2.09
CA PHE A 273 0.16 -11.61 2.56
C PHE A 273 1.56 -11.15 2.90
N ASP A 274 1.87 -11.21 4.19
CA ASP A 274 3.20 -10.94 4.73
C ASP A 274 4.21 -11.99 4.29
N ALA A 275 5.44 -11.57 4.01
CA ALA A 275 6.57 -12.44 3.75
C ALA A 275 6.28 -13.56 2.72
N ALA A 276 5.43 -13.29 1.73
CA ALA A 276 4.93 -14.29 0.79
C ALA A 276 6.03 -14.99 -0.02
N GLY A 277 7.15 -14.32 -0.23
CA GLY A 277 8.34 -14.89 -0.87
C GLY A 277 9.06 -15.94 -0.02
N HIS A 278 8.80 -16.00 1.28
CA HIS A 278 9.55 -16.82 2.25
C HIS A 278 8.81 -18.06 2.75
N ILE A 279 7.65 -18.35 2.19
CA ILE A 279 6.72 -19.38 2.71
C ILE A 279 7.31 -20.79 2.88
N TYR A 280 8.44 -21.11 2.23
CA TYR A 280 9.18 -22.37 2.37
C TYR A 280 10.59 -22.15 2.92
N ASN A 281 10.81 -21.13 3.73
CA ASN A 281 12.11 -20.82 4.37
C ASN A 281 13.25 -20.61 3.35
N ALA A 282 12.94 -20.05 2.20
CA ALA A 282 13.94 -19.77 1.17
C ALA A 282 14.55 -18.38 1.39
N ASN A 283 15.84 -18.32 1.69
CA ASN A 283 16.61 -17.07 1.70
C ASN A 283 16.79 -16.48 0.29
N GLU A 284 16.76 -17.36 -0.72
CA GLU A 284 16.82 -16.97 -2.13
C GLU A 284 15.91 -17.88 -2.95
N VAL A 285 14.91 -17.28 -3.58
CA VAL A 285 14.06 -17.96 -4.56
C VAL A 285 14.56 -17.61 -5.95
N LYS A 286 15.04 -18.61 -6.69
CA LYS A 286 15.53 -18.40 -8.06
C LYS A 286 14.45 -18.81 -9.07
N PRO A 287 14.31 -18.11 -10.22
CA PRO A 287 13.46 -18.56 -11.30
C PRO A 287 13.74 -20.03 -11.66
N GLY A 288 12.68 -20.84 -11.73
CA GLY A 288 12.80 -22.27 -12.03
C GLY A 288 13.22 -23.18 -10.87
N SER A 289 13.41 -22.64 -9.64
CA SER A 289 13.70 -23.46 -8.47
C SER A 289 12.49 -24.29 -8.03
N GLU A 290 12.75 -25.43 -7.38
CA GLU A 290 11.69 -26.26 -6.77
C GLU A 290 10.92 -25.47 -5.70
N THR A 291 11.62 -24.67 -4.91
CA THR A 291 11.06 -23.80 -3.87
C THR A 291 10.07 -22.81 -4.45
N LEU A 292 10.43 -22.13 -5.54
CA LEU A 292 9.51 -21.21 -6.23
C LEU A 292 8.26 -21.94 -6.73
N THR A 293 8.45 -23.11 -7.33
CA THR A 293 7.33 -23.92 -7.82
C THR A 293 6.38 -24.32 -6.69
N LYS A 294 6.91 -24.72 -5.54
CA LYS A 294 6.12 -25.01 -4.33
C LYS A 294 5.37 -23.77 -3.82
N ALA A 295 6.06 -22.63 -3.72
CA ALA A 295 5.46 -21.38 -3.25
C ALA A 295 4.31 -20.93 -4.16
N VAL A 296 4.50 -20.97 -5.48
CA VAL A 296 3.43 -20.62 -6.45
C VAL A 296 2.22 -21.57 -6.31
N LYS A 297 2.44 -22.87 -6.14
CA LYS A 297 1.35 -23.84 -5.92
C LYS A 297 0.59 -23.57 -4.62
N PHE A 298 1.31 -23.29 -3.54
CA PHE A 298 0.72 -22.92 -2.24
C PHE A 298 -0.16 -21.67 -2.38
N TRP A 299 0.38 -20.61 -2.97
CA TRP A 299 -0.37 -19.37 -3.12
C TRP A 299 -1.58 -19.54 -4.06
N LYS A 300 -1.45 -20.36 -5.10
CA LYS A 300 -2.59 -20.69 -5.94
C LYS A 300 -3.69 -21.42 -5.16
N GLU A 301 -3.34 -22.40 -4.33
CA GLU A 301 -4.28 -23.11 -3.47
C GLU A 301 -5.01 -22.15 -2.53
N MET A 302 -4.28 -21.23 -1.88
CA MET A 302 -4.85 -20.26 -0.95
C MET A 302 -5.74 -19.23 -1.67
N ASN A 303 -5.28 -18.69 -2.79
CA ASN A 303 -6.03 -17.73 -3.58
C ASN A 303 -7.31 -18.34 -4.18
N ASP A 304 -7.24 -19.54 -4.74
CA ASP A 304 -8.42 -20.26 -5.26
C ASP A 304 -9.46 -20.48 -4.15
N TYR A 305 -9.02 -20.84 -2.93
CA TYR A 305 -9.92 -20.99 -1.79
C TYR A 305 -10.58 -19.67 -1.40
N ILE A 306 -9.82 -18.59 -1.25
CA ILE A 306 -10.34 -17.25 -0.93
C ILE A 306 -11.41 -16.83 -1.94
N LEU A 307 -11.11 -16.95 -3.24
CA LEU A 307 -12.05 -16.62 -4.31
C LEU A 307 -13.28 -17.55 -4.35
N SER A 308 -13.17 -18.79 -3.89
CA SER A 308 -14.32 -19.69 -3.75
C SER A 308 -15.28 -19.25 -2.63
N VAL A 309 -14.76 -18.59 -1.58
CA VAL A 309 -15.56 -18.04 -0.46
C VAL A 309 -16.11 -16.66 -0.83
N LYS A 310 -15.28 -15.80 -1.42
CA LYS A 310 -15.63 -14.42 -1.80
C LYS A 310 -15.06 -14.13 -3.19
N PRO A 311 -15.87 -14.28 -4.27
CA PRO A 311 -15.41 -14.18 -5.66
C PRO A 311 -14.80 -12.82 -6.05
N ASP A 312 -15.16 -11.74 -5.36
CA ASP A 312 -14.64 -10.40 -5.55
C ASP A 312 -13.52 -10.02 -4.58
N ALA A 313 -13.01 -10.96 -3.76
CA ALA A 313 -11.93 -10.68 -2.83
C ALA A 313 -10.67 -10.19 -3.56
N TYR A 314 -9.97 -9.25 -2.93
CA TYR A 314 -8.68 -8.76 -3.39
C TYR A 314 -7.55 -9.18 -2.46
N SER A 315 -6.51 -9.79 -3.02
CA SER A 315 -5.33 -10.18 -2.27
C SER A 315 -4.06 -9.66 -2.93
N VAL A 316 -3.19 -9.07 -2.14
CA VAL A 316 -1.88 -8.55 -2.57
C VAL A 316 -0.77 -9.17 -1.73
N ALA A 317 0.33 -9.54 -2.37
CA ALA A 317 1.43 -10.23 -1.72
C ALA A 317 2.67 -9.36 -1.58
N GLU A 318 3.39 -9.58 -0.49
CA GLU A 318 4.75 -9.08 -0.33
C GLU A 318 5.74 -10.10 -0.90
N VAL A 319 6.18 -9.84 -2.13
CA VAL A 319 7.25 -10.59 -2.78
C VAL A 319 8.38 -9.62 -3.14
N TRP A 320 9.32 -9.48 -2.23
CA TRP A 320 10.45 -8.55 -2.38
C TRP A 320 11.60 -9.24 -3.12
N GLU A 321 11.36 -9.50 -4.38
CA GLU A 321 12.23 -10.23 -5.28
C GLU A 321 12.43 -9.46 -6.59
N PRO A 322 13.48 -9.73 -7.38
CA PRO A 322 13.63 -9.16 -8.71
C PRO A 322 12.41 -9.41 -9.59
N THR A 323 12.09 -8.47 -10.48
CA THR A 323 10.90 -8.48 -11.35
C THR A 323 10.62 -9.84 -12.00
N ALA A 324 11.65 -10.51 -12.53
CA ALA A 324 11.48 -11.82 -13.18
C ALA A 324 11.02 -12.94 -12.22
N THR A 325 11.43 -12.90 -10.96
CA THR A 325 10.97 -13.83 -9.91
C THR A 325 9.57 -13.44 -9.44
N ARG A 326 9.36 -12.15 -9.15
CA ARG A 326 8.06 -11.59 -8.74
C ARG A 326 6.96 -11.94 -9.75
N ALA A 327 7.25 -11.83 -11.04
CA ALA A 327 6.32 -12.19 -12.12
C ALA A 327 5.84 -13.65 -12.02
N LYS A 328 6.69 -14.59 -11.60
CA LYS A 328 6.31 -16.01 -11.46
C LYS A 328 5.28 -16.24 -10.35
N TYR A 329 5.32 -15.47 -9.27
CA TYR A 329 4.32 -15.56 -8.20
C TYR A 329 2.91 -15.22 -8.67
N LEU A 330 2.77 -14.36 -9.69
CA LEU A 330 1.46 -14.01 -10.26
C LEU A 330 0.72 -15.19 -10.88
N ALA A 331 1.39 -16.29 -11.18
CA ALA A 331 0.71 -17.53 -11.57
C ALA A 331 -0.11 -18.17 -10.44
N GLY A 332 0.14 -17.76 -9.19
CA GLY A 332 -0.62 -18.20 -8.01
C GLY A 332 -1.34 -17.08 -7.26
N MET A 333 -1.17 -15.83 -7.64
CA MET A 333 -1.66 -14.66 -6.92
C MET A 333 -2.31 -13.65 -7.84
N GLN A 334 -3.22 -12.82 -7.29
CA GLN A 334 -3.83 -11.72 -8.04
C GLN A 334 -2.88 -10.53 -8.22
N SER A 335 -2.10 -10.21 -7.17
CA SER A 335 -1.33 -8.98 -7.09
C SER A 335 -0.06 -9.14 -6.25
N ASN A 336 0.98 -8.42 -6.61
CA ASN A 336 2.21 -8.25 -5.84
C ASN A 336 2.55 -6.77 -5.73
N PHE A 337 3.12 -6.34 -4.60
CA PHE A 337 3.64 -4.99 -4.45
C PHE A 337 4.79 -4.69 -5.42
N HIS A 338 4.74 -3.51 -6.04
CA HIS A 338 5.75 -3.05 -7.00
C HIS A 338 6.87 -2.28 -6.30
N PHE A 339 7.79 -3.02 -5.65
CA PHE A 339 8.85 -2.45 -4.79
C PHE A 339 9.81 -1.50 -5.50
N ASP A 340 10.05 -1.69 -6.79
CA ASP A 340 11.05 -0.93 -7.54
C ASP A 340 10.69 0.55 -7.68
N LEU A 341 9.39 0.90 -7.67
CA LEU A 341 8.90 2.27 -7.88
C LEU A 341 9.38 3.24 -6.81
N GLY A 342 9.47 2.80 -5.54
CA GLY A 342 9.98 3.61 -4.43
C GLY A 342 11.43 4.08 -4.60
N THR A 343 12.20 3.44 -5.49
CA THR A 343 13.57 3.83 -5.86
C THR A 343 13.61 4.50 -7.23
N LEU A 344 12.90 3.94 -8.20
CA LEU A 344 12.95 4.39 -9.60
C LEU A 344 12.40 5.81 -9.77
N ILE A 345 11.22 6.10 -9.22
CA ILE A 345 10.59 7.42 -9.34
C ILE A 345 11.45 8.53 -8.70
N PRO A 346 11.91 8.42 -7.44
CA PRO A 346 12.81 9.43 -6.87
C PRO A 346 14.11 9.62 -7.66
N ASN A 347 14.68 8.54 -8.19
CA ASN A 347 15.90 8.62 -8.99
C ASN A 347 15.69 9.42 -10.27
N ILE A 348 14.60 9.18 -11.01
CA ILE A 348 14.27 9.94 -12.23
C ILE A 348 14.12 11.41 -11.89
N ILE A 349 13.32 11.77 -10.91
CA ILE A 349 13.05 13.16 -10.51
C ILE A 349 14.34 13.86 -10.03
N ASN A 350 15.16 13.19 -9.22
CA ASN A 350 16.37 13.78 -8.67
C ASN A 350 17.50 13.91 -9.69
N ASN A 351 17.67 12.93 -10.57
CA ASN A 351 18.69 12.97 -11.60
C ASN A 351 18.38 14.08 -12.62
N GLN A 352 17.10 14.24 -12.98
CA GLN A 352 16.71 15.32 -13.87
C GLN A 352 16.92 16.70 -13.24
N GLU A 353 16.64 16.87 -11.93
CA GLU A 353 16.98 18.13 -11.23
C GLU A 353 18.49 18.44 -11.27
N ILE A 354 19.33 17.42 -11.12
CA ILE A 354 20.80 17.60 -11.21
C ILE A 354 21.20 18.02 -12.62
N ASN A 355 20.66 17.38 -13.64
CA ASN A 355 20.91 17.73 -15.04
C ASN A 355 20.50 19.18 -15.33
N ASP A 356 19.29 19.57 -14.95
CA ASP A 356 18.78 20.93 -15.10
C ASP A 356 19.66 21.98 -14.40
N ASN A 357 20.20 21.66 -13.21
CA ASN A 357 21.05 22.58 -12.45
C ASN A 357 22.47 22.71 -13.02
N ASN A 358 23.00 21.65 -13.61
CA ASN A 358 24.33 21.63 -14.19
C ASN A 358 24.36 22.15 -15.62
N GLY A 359 23.22 22.49 -16.24
CA GLY A 359 23.12 22.90 -17.63
C GLY A 359 23.53 21.78 -18.59
N THR A 360 23.39 20.51 -18.18
CA THR A 360 23.67 19.36 -19.03
C THR A 360 22.72 19.38 -20.23
N PRO A 361 23.21 19.30 -21.47
CA PRO A 361 22.35 19.23 -22.64
C PRO A 361 21.40 18.02 -22.56
N ASP A 362 20.28 18.12 -23.25
CA ASP A 362 19.42 16.95 -23.45
C ASP A 362 20.25 15.83 -24.07
N ASP A 363 19.94 14.61 -23.64
CA ASP A 363 20.51 13.41 -24.23
C ASP A 363 19.99 13.30 -25.68
N ASP A 364 20.85 13.47 -26.67
CA ASP A 364 20.48 13.34 -28.07
C ASP A 364 20.09 11.90 -28.45
N ASP A 365 20.33 10.94 -27.55
CA ASP A 365 19.93 9.54 -27.72
C ASP A 365 18.43 9.34 -27.44
N LYS A 366 17.62 9.52 -28.48
CA LYS A 366 16.16 9.30 -28.43
C LYS A 366 15.73 7.89 -27.94
N SER A 367 16.65 6.91 -27.92
CA SER A 367 16.38 5.59 -27.38
C SER A 367 16.10 5.62 -25.88
N ARG A 368 16.53 6.67 -25.17
CA ARG A 368 16.31 6.87 -23.73
C ARG A 368 15.03 7.64 -23.39
N TYR A 369 14.42 8.31 -24.40
CA TYR A 369 13.19 9.06 -24.18
C TYR A 369 12.07 8.13 -23.67
N ASN A 370 11.28 8.64 -22.73
CA ASN A 370 10.17 7.89 -22.13
C ASN A 370 10.62 6.58 -21.46
N GLY A 371 11.79 6.60 -20.82
CA GLY A 371 12.44 5.40 -20.28
C GLY A 371 11.64 4.73 -19.16
N PHE A 372 11.01 5.52 -18.30
CA PHE A 372 10.16 5.04 -17.21
C PHE A 372 8.92 4.30 -17.75
N ALA A 373 8.17 4.94 -18.64
CA ALA A 373 6.95 4.36 -19.20
C ALA A 373 7.23 3.06 -19.98
N ARG A 374 8.34 3.00 -20.74
CA ARG A 374 8.76 1.79 -21.47
C ARG A 374 9.21 0.67 -20.54
N SER A 375 9.87 1.01 -19.42
CA SER A 375 10.23 0.02 -18.40
C SER A 375 8.96 -0.60 -17.80
N LEU A 376 7.99 0.21 -17.39
CA LEU A 376 6.70 -0.26 -16.89
C LEU A 376 5.97 -1.14 -17.90
N GLU A 377 5.88 -0.73 -19.17
CA GLU A 377 5.24 -1.53 -20.22
C GLU A 377 5.88 -2.91 -20.37
N SER A 378 7.22 -2.96 -20.33
CA SER A 378 7.98 -4.22 -20.40
C SER A 378 7.73 -5.13 -19.19
N GLU A 379 7.72 -4.57 -17.98
CA GLU A 379 7.43 -5.32 -16.76
C GLU A 379 6.00 -5.84 -16.75
N TYR A 380 5.04 -5.01 -17.13
CA TYR A 380 3.64 -5.43 -17.24
C TYR A 380 3.42 -6.50 -18.32
N ALA A 381 4.17 -6.48 -19.41
CA ALA A 381 4.14 -7.57 -20.39
C ALA A 381 4.59 -8.89 -19.77
N MET A 382 5.68 -8.89 -18.98
CA MET A 382 6.18 -10.05 -18.26
C MET A 382 5.17 -10.55 -17.20
N TYR A 383 4.46 -9.66 -16.52
CA TYR A 383 3.41 -10.03 -15.57
C TYR A 383 2.23 -10.70 -16.27
N ARG A 384 1.79 -10.17 -17.42
CA ARG A 384 0.70 -10.75 -18.22
C ARG A 384 1.00 -12.14 -18.77
N GLU A 385 2.26 -12.44 -19.06
CA GLU A 385 2.67 -13.80 -19.47
C GLU A 385 2.39 -14.85 -18.39
N ASN A 386 2.44 -14.47 -17.10
CA ASN A 386 2.18 -15.38 -15.98
C ASN A 386 0.74 -15.31 -15.48
N ASN A 387 0.09 -14.17 -15.55
CA ASN A 387 -1.31 -13.95 -15.21
C ASN A 387 -1.92 -12.84 -16.08
N PRO A 388 -2.73 -13.15 -17.09
CA PRO A 388 -3.37 -12.13 -17.93
C PRO A 388 -4.24 -11.13 -17.16
N ASN A 389 -4.75 -11.54 -16.00
CA ASN A 389 -5.63 -10.77 -15.13
C ASN A 389 -4.91 -10.20 -13.89
N TYR A 390 -3.57 -10.16 -13.90
CA TYR A 390 -2.81 -9.60 -12.78
C TYR A 390 -3.25 -8.16 -12.49
N ILE A 391 -3.09 -7.76 -11.25
CA ILE A 391 -3.31 -6.40 -10.76
C ILE A 391 -1.98 -5.93 -10.17
N ASP A 392 -1.41 -4.86 -10.71
CA ASP A 392 -0.22 -4.26 -10.10
C ASP A 392 -0.59 -3.51 -8.83
N ALA A 393 0.35 -3.41 -7.88
CA ALA A 393 0.18 -2.67 -6.64
C ALA A 393 1.31 -1.64 -6.48
N PRO A 394 1.25 -0.53 -7.23
CA PRO A 394 2.26 0.52 -7.16
C PRO A 394 2.22 1.25 -5.81
N PHE A 395 3.39 1.55 -5.25
CA PHE A 395 3.57 2.32 -4.02
C PHE A 395 4.95 2.97 -3.96
N LEU A 396 5.15 3.95 -3.08
CA LEU A 396 6.44 4.63 -2.93
C LEU A 396 7.20 4.19 -1.67
N SER A 397 6.50 3.96 -0.58
CA SER A 397 7.08 3.48 0.68
C SER A 397 6.03 2.76 1.52
N ASN A 398 6.49 1.99 2.51
CA ASN A 398 5.64 1.27 3.45
C ASN A 398 6.23 1.34 4.87
N HIS A 399 5.70 0.53 5.78
CA HIS A 399 6.10 0.46 7.18
C HIS A 399 7.51 -0.14 7.42
N ASP A 400 8.10 -0.81 6.43
CA ASP A 400 9.44 -1.41 6.48
C ASP A 400 10.50 -0.55 5.81
N GLN A 401 10.08 0.43 5.00
CA GLN A 401 10.95 1.32 4.27
C GLN A 401 10.98 2.72 4.89
N ALA A 402 12.08 3.45 4.70
CA ALA A 402 12.10 4.87 5.03
C ALA A 402 11.01 5.62 4.25
N ARG A 403 10.34 6.58 4.90
CA ARG A 403 9.31 7.37 4.25
C ARG A 403 9.87 8.12 3.05
N ILE A 404 9.12 8.14 1.96
CA ILE A 404 9.55 8.63 0.64
C ILE A 404 10.00 10.10 0.64
N SER A 405 9.51 10.91 1.58
CA SER A 405 9.86 12.32 1.70
C SER A 405 11.38 12.58 1.72
N ALA A 406 12.16 11.71 2.39
CA ALA A 406 13.62 11.83 2.44
C ALA A 406 14.27 11.60 1.09
N ALA A 407 13.85 10.55 0.36
CA ALA A 407 14.34 10.25 -0.99
C ALA A 407 14.04 11.39 -1.97
N LEU A 408 12.94 12.12 -1.78
CA LEU A 408 12.52 13.29 -2.56
C LEU A 408 13.04 14.62 -1.97
N ARG A 409 14.06 14.56 -1.09
CA ARG A 409 14.74 15.71 -0.46
C ARG A 409 13.80 16.62 0.31
N ASN A 410 12.67 16.08 0.81
CA ASN A 410 11.61 16.80 1.53
C ASN A 410 11.03 18.00 0.74
N LYS A 411 10.98 17.91 -0.58
CA LYS A 411 10.45 18.96 -1.47
C LYS A 411 9.02 18.64 -1.87
N PRO A 412 8.02 19.47 -1.52
CA PRO A 412 6.62 19.22 -1.83
C PRO A 412 6.35 19.05 -3.33
N GLU A 413 6.98 19.83 -4.20
CA GLU A 413 6.85 19.74 -5.66
C GLU A 413 7.27 18.38 -6.20
N LYS A 414 8.34 17.79 -5.65
CA LYS A 414 8.79 16.43 -6.02
C LYS A 414 7.86 15.37 -5.50
N MET A 415 7.32 15.55 -4.30
CA MET A 415 6.37 14.62 -3.71
C MET A 415 5.06 14.61 -4.49
N LYS A 416 4.58 15.78 -4.95
CA LYS A 416 3.40 15.88 -5.82
C LYS A 416 3.60 15.12 -7.13
N LEU A 417 4.71 15.37 -7.82
CA LEU A 417 5.03 14.66 -9.07
C LEU A 417 5.16 13.16 -8.86
N ALA A 418 5.84 12.72 -7.80
CA ALA A 418 6.00 11.31 -7.49
C ALA A 418 4.65 10.63 -7.21
N ALA A 419 3.74 11.32 -6.49
CA ALA A 419 2.38 10.85 -6.25
C ALA A 419 1.62 10.65 -7.57
N ASP A 420 1.67 11.62 -8.47
CA ASP A 420 1.04 11.50 -9.79
C ASP A 420 1.60 10.33 -10.59
N MET A 421 2.93 10.13 -10.58
CA MET A 421 3.58 9.09 -11.38
C MET A 421 3.15 7.67 -10.98
N TYR A 422 2.97 7.38 -9.69
CA TYR A 422 2.56 6.03 -9.29
C TYR A 422 1.04 5.86 -9.17
N ILE A 423 0.30 6.89 -8.77
CA ILE A 423 -1.17 6.81 -8.65
C ILE A 423 -1.83 6.70 -10.02
N LEU A 424 -1.29 7.39 -11.03
CA LEU A 424 -1.82 7.37 -12.39
C LEU A 424 -1.27 6.19 -13.24
N ALA A 425 -0.37 5.36 -12.69
CA ALA A 425 0.08 4.14 -13.35
C ALA A 425 -0.98 3.04 -13.36
N GLU A 426 -0.70 1.93 -14.05
CA GLU A 426 -1.56 0.74 -14.07
C GLU A 426 -1.64 0.09 -12.68
N GLY A 427 -2.81 -0.45 -12.32
CA GLY A 427 -3.01 -1.18 -11.08
C GLY A 427 -3.70 -0.38 -9.97
N ILE A 428 -3.60 -0.90 -8.75
CA ILE A 428 -4.18 -0.34 -7.52
C ILE A 428 -3.06 0.31 -6.70
N PRO A 429 -2.94 1.64 -6.68
CA PRO A 429 -1.91 2.31 -5.88
C PRO A 429 -2.20 2.20 -4.37
N PHE A 430 -1.12 2.02 -3.58
CA PHE A 430 -1.14 2.00 -2.13
C PHE A 430 -0.42 3.21 -1.56
N ILE A 431 -1.14 4.02 -0.78
CA ILE A 431 -0.62 5.21 -0.11
C ILE A 431 -0.29 4.84 1.33
N TYR A 432 0.95 4.99 1.75
CA TYR A 432 1.31 4.78 3.15
C TYR A 432 0.89 5.99 3.99
N TYR A 433 0.15 5.77 5.08
CA TYR A 433 -0.41 6.84 5.90
C TYR A 433 0.62 7.93 6.26
N GLY A 434 0.22 9.18 6.11
CA GLY A 434 1.07 10.34 6.33
C GLY A 434 2.00 10.71 5.15
N GLU A 435 2.02 9.91 4.07
CA GLU A 435 2.70 10.26 2.82
C GLU A 435 2.07 11.52 2.21
N GLU A 436 0.73 11.59 2.24
CA GLU A 436 -0.08 12.70 1.73
C GLU A 436 0.14 14.03 2.46
N ILE A 437 0.77 14.01 3.63
CA ILE A 437 1.15 15.23 4.37
C ILE A 437 2.66 15.41 4.50
N GLY A 438 3.45 14.55 3.87
CA GLY A 438 4.90 14.64 3.84
C GLY A 438 5.58 14.25 5.15
N MET A 439 5.06 13.27 5.89
CA MET A 439 5.70 12.73 7.09
C MET A 439 7.08 12.15 6.79
N LYS A 440 7.94 12.17 7.79
CA LYS A 440 9.35 11.76 7.73
C LYS A 440 9.64 10.63 8.69
N SER A 441 10.74 9.91 8.45
CA SER A 441 11.24 8.86 9.33
C SER A 441 12.76 8.86 9.43
N GLY A 442 13.28 8.16 10.43
CA GLY A 442 14.66 7.69 10.48
C GLY A 442 14.81 6.32 9.81
N SER A 443 15.87 5.61 10.17
CA SER A 443 16.14 4.25 9.70
C SER A 443 15.55 3.16 10.61
N ASP A 444 15.26 3.48 11.87
CA ASP A 444 14.67 2.57 12.86
C ASP A 444 13.18 2.34 12.61
N ASP A 445 12.68 1.16 12.90
CA ASP A 445 11.30 0.77 12.63
C ASP A 445 10.24 1.66 13.32
N PRO A 446 10.36 2.01 14.62
CA PRO A 446 9.37 2.87 15.25
C PRO A 446 9.23 4.24 14.58
N SER A 447 10.33 4.79 14.04
CA SER A 447 10.29 6.11 13.38
C SER A 447 9.52 6.11 12.06
N LYS A 448 9.46 4.97 11.38
CA LYS A 448 8.67 4.79 10.16
C LYS A 448 7.17 4.75 10.46
N ARG A 449 6.78 4.39 11.70
CA ARG A 449 5.43 4.06 12.14
C ARG A 449 4.85 5.05 13.17
N THR A 450 5.37 6.28 13.24
CA THR A 450 4.91 7.32 14.19
C THR A 450 3.48 7.78 13.92
N ALA A 451 2.86 8.46 14.91
CA ALA A 451 1.51 8.99 14.82
C ALA A 451 1.29 9.87 13.59
N LEU A 452 0.12 9.76 12.97
CA LEU A 452 -0.33 10.72 11.97
C LEU A 452 -0.46 12.11 12.60
N VAL A 453 0.08 13.13 11.93
CA VAL A 453 0.11 14.50 12.45
C VAL A 453 -1.21 15.21 12.12
N TRP A 454 -2.24 14.99 12.95
CA TRP A 454 -3.58 15.58 12.77
C TRP A 454 -3.63 17.08 12.95
N ASN A 455 -3.06 17.57 14.07
CA ASN A 455 -3.05 18.95 14.47
C ASN A 455 -1.67 19.35 15.02
N ALA A 456 -1.49 20.62 15.37
CA ALA A 456 -0.33 21.06 16.13
C ALA A 456 -0.25 20.29 17.45
N GLU A 457 0.97 20.03 17.92
CA GLU A 457 1.26 19.25 19.12
C GLU A 457 0.33 19.62 20.31
N GLY A 458 -0.29 18.60 20.92
CA GLY A 458 -1.18 18.74 22.07
C GLY A 458 -2.59 19.30 21.77
N LYS A 459 -2.95 19.56 20.51
CA LYS A 459 -4.28 20.10 20.14
C LYS A 459 -5.30 19.07 19.72
N ASP A 460 -4.90 17.84 19.44
CA ASP A 460 -5.81 16.73 19.13
C ASP A 460 -5.65 15.63 20.18
N LYS A 461 -6.73 15.37 20.91
CA LYS A 461 -6.77 14.31 21.94
C LYS A 461 -6.72 12.89 21.35
N MET A 462 -6.91 12.77 20.03
CA MET A 462 -6.84 11.48 19.33
C MET A 462 -5.46 11.21 18.71
N THR A 463 -4.48 12.09 18.91
CA THR A 463 -3.09 11.85 18.48
C THR A 463 -2.48 10.78 19.37
N THR A 464 -1.95 9.73 18.77
CA THR A 464 -1.32 8.62 19.50
C THR A 464 0.06 8.99 20.01
N SER A 465 0.51 8.34 21.09
CA SER A 465 1.79 8.62 21.74
C SER A 465 2.57 7.36 22.16
N TRP A 466 2.17 6.19 21.72
CA TRP A 466 2.77 4.90 22.09
C TRP A 466 4.30 4.84 21.87
N PHE A 467 4.81 5.57 20.89
CA PHE A 467 6.24 5.65 20.54
C PHE A 467 7.03 6.68 21.36
N ASP A 468 6.40 7.45 22.25
CA ASP A 468 7.03 8.48 23.10
C ASP A 468 7.66 7.87 24.37
N THR A 469 8.22 6.67 24.27
CA THR A 469 8.89 5.98 25.39
C THR A 469 10.38 5.77 25.08
N PRO A 470 11.23 5.63 26.11
CA PRO A 470 12.65 5.34 25.91
C PRO A 470 12.93 4.08 25.10
N ALA A 471 12.01 3.11 25.09
CA ALA A 471 12.12 1.87 24.34
C ALA A 471 12.12 2.09 22.82
N TYR A 472 11.45 3.15 22.34
CA TYR A 472 11.31 3.47 20.92
C TYR A 472 12.15 4.70 20.48
N GLY A 473 13.08 5.15 21.32
CA GLY A 473 13.99 6.23 21.00
C GLY A 473 13.30 7.60 20.84
N ASN A 474 13.84 8.43 19.95
CA ASN A 474 13.32 9.78 19.68
C ASN A 474 12.50 9.85 18.38
N ALA A 475 11.71 8.83 18.06
CA ALA A 475 10.96 8.75 16.82
C ALA A 475 10.08 10.00 16.54
N LYS A 476 9.56 10.64 17.59
CA LYS A 476 8.81 11.91 17.54
C LYS A 476 9.55 13.06 16.85
N VAL A 477 10.88 13.09 16.90
CA VAL A 477 11.70 14.20 16.37
C VAL A 477 11.50 14.41 14.88
N TYR A 478 11.29 13.34 14.11
CA TYR A 478 11.22 13.41 12.66
C TYR A 478 10.03 14.21 12.14
N ASN A 479 8.90 14.24 12.87
CA ASN A 479 7.65 14.87 12.43
C ASN A 479 7.32 16.20 13.11
N LYS A 480 8.20 16.75 13.96
CA LYS A 480 7.99 18.07 14.60
C LYS A 480 7.75 19.22 13.63
N LYS A 481 8.28 19.13 12.41
CA LYS A 481 8.15 20.17 11.36
C LYS A 481 7.19 19.76 10.25
N THR A 482 6.54 18.61 10.35
CA THR A 482 5.51 18.21 9.38
C THR A 482 4.29 19.10 9.55
N VAL A 483 3.81 19.67 8.45
CA VAL A 483 2.61 20.52 8.47
C VAL A 483 1.39 19.62 8.70
N PRO A 484 0.61 19.86 9.77
CA PRO A 484 -0.49 18.97 10.13
C PRO A 484 -1.61 18.90 9.10
N VAL A 485 -2.38 17.80 9.12
CA VAL A 485 -3.60 17.61 8.32
C VAL A 485 -4.51 18.85 8.40
N ALA A 486 -4.85 19.32 9.60
CA ALA A 486 -5.77 20.45 9.82
C ALA A 486 -5.30 21.78 9.20
N VAL A 487 -4.00 21.93 8.95
CA VAL A 487 -3.44 23.11 8.26
C VAL A 487 -3.46 22.89 6.76
N GLN A 488 -2.98 21.71 6.29
CA GLN A 488 -2.92 21.40 4.87
C GLN A 488 -4.29 21.33 4.19
N GLN A 489 -5.34 20.92 4.92
CA GLN A 489 -6.72 20.92 4.40
C GLN A 489 -7.20 22.30 3.95
N LYS A 490 -6.67 23.37 4.54
CA LYS A 490 -7.05 24.76 4.26
C LYS A 490 -6.24 25.42 3.16
N ASP A 491 -5.14 24.81 2.77
CA ASP A 491 -4.25 25.31 1.72
C ASP A 491 -4.49 24.52 0.42
N PRO A 492 -5.13 25.11 -0.60
CA PRO A 492 -5.41 24.43 -1.86
C PRO A 492 -4.15 23.93 -2.59
N GLU A 493 -3.01 24.57 -2.32
CA GLU A 493 -1.72 24.18 -2.91
C GLU A 493 -0.94 23.16 -2.06
N SER A 494 -1.49 22.70 -0.92
CA SER A 494 -0.85 21.71 -0.07
C SER A 494 -0.63 20.37 -0.76
N LEU A 495 0.28 19.57 -0.21
CA LEU A 495 0.49 18.19 -0.65
C LEU A 495 -0.77 17.34 -0.43
N LEU A 496 -1.45 17.51 0.70
CA LEU A 496 -2.71 16.81 0.99
C LEU A 496 -3.79 17.06 -0.06
N ASN A 497 -4.03 18.33 -0.42
CA ASN A 497 -5.03 18.66 -1.44
C ASN A 497 -4.61 18.20 -2.84
N HIS A 498 -3.33 18.08 -3.11
CA HIS A 498 -2.82 17.46 -4.33
C HIS A 498 -3.17 15.96 -4.37
N TYR A 499 -2.93 15.19 -3.29
CA TYR A 499 -3.33 13.78 -3.19
C TYR A 499 -4.83 13.60 -3.40
N LYS A 500 -5.66 14.43 -2.78
CA LYS A 500 -7.12 14.41 -2.99
C LYS A 500 -7.49 14.54 -4.47
N ARG A 501 -6.84 15.46 -5.20
CA ARG A 501 -7.08 15.65 -6.63
C ARG A 501 -6.72 14.43 -7.46
N VAL A 502 -5.51 13.92 -7.32
CA VAL A 502 -5.04 12.79 -8.15
C VAL A 502 -5.78 11.49 -7.83
N ILE A 503 -6.13 11.23 -6.56
CA ILE A 503 -6.95 10.08 -6.16
C ILE A 503 -8.33 10.17 -6.82
N ARG A 504 -8.96 11.34 -6.81
CA ARG A 504 -10.28 11.53 -7.43
C ARG A 504 -10.23 11.32 -8.94
N VAL A 505 -9.20 11.81 -9.61
CA VAL A 505 -8.97 11.54 -11.04
C VAL A 505 -8.82 10.04 -11.29
N LYS A 506 -7.96 9.36 -10.53
CA LYS A 506 -7.77 7.91 -10.64
C LYS A 506 -9.08 7.14 -10.49
N THR A 507 -9.89 7.49 -9.50
CA THR A 507 -11.12 6.75 -9.17
C THR A 507 -12.32 7.10 -10.06
N ALA A 508 -12.27 8.20 -10.79
CA ALA A 508 -13.35 8.66 -11.67
C ALA A 508 -13.25 8.13 -13.12
N HIS A 509 -12.07 7.69 -13.55
CA HIS A 509 -11.81 7.35 -14.94
C HIS A 509 -11.57 5.84 -15.12
N PRO A 510 -12.48 5.11 -15.83
CA PRO A 510 -12.32 3.68 -16.10
C PRO A 510 -11.00 3.31 -16.74
N ALA A 511 -10.47 4.15 -17.63
CA ALA A 511 -9.15 3.91 -18.23
C ALA A 511 -8.04 3.88 -17.19
N LEU A 512 -8.10 4.74 -16.17
CA LEU A 512 -7.11 4.78 -15.09
C LEU A 512 -7.33 3.67 -14.06
N LEU A 513 -8.57 3.21 -13.85
CA LEU A 513 -8.91 2.16 -12.89
C LEU A 513 -8.43 0.77 -13.34
N HIS A 514 -8.75 0.40 -14.57
CA HIS A 514 -8.52 -0.96 -15.06
C HIS A 514 -7.99 -1.02 -16.51
N GLY A 515 -7.60 0.13 -17.07
CA GLY A 515 -6.94 0.18 -18.37
C GLY A 515 -5.53 -0.40 -18.32
N ARG A 516 -5.00 -0.74 -19.49
CA ARG A 516 -3.65 -1.27 -19.67
C ARG A 516 -2.73 -0.16 -20.15
N LEU A 517 -1.55 -0.07 -19.52
CA LEU A 517 -0.54 0.93 -19.86
C LEU A 517 0.17 0.54 -21.15
N LYS A 518 0.30 1.54 -22.03
CA LYS A 518 1.15 1.49 -23.22
C LYS A 518 1.98 2.76 -23.30
N ALA A 519 3.29 2.63 -23.34
CA ALA A 519 4.19 3.77 -23.48
C ALA A 519 3.99 4.47 -24.82
N VAL A 520 3.89 5.80 -24.79
CA VAL A 520 3.72 6.64 -25.98
C VAL A 520 4.74 7.78 -25.91
N PRO A 521 5.92 7.62 -26.50
CA PRO A 521 6.99 8.61 -26.40
C PRO A 521 6.61 9.92 -27.09
N THR A 522 7.08 11.02 -26.52
CA THR A 522 7.07 12.36 -27.11
C THR A 522 8.45 12.72 -27.65
N ASP A 523 8.57 13.86 -28.32
CA ASP A 523 9.85 14.36 -28.82
C ASP A 523 10.57 15.23 -27.76
N SER A 524 10.61 14.75 -26.50
CA SER A 524 11.28 15.40 -25.37
C SER A 524 11.91 14.39 -24.43
N ALA A 525 13.13 14.68 -24.01
CA ALA A 525 13.91 13.85 -23.07
C ALA A 525 13.41 13.93 -21.61
N VAL A 526 12.60 14.93 -21.28
CA VAL A 526 12.14 15.19 -19.90
C VAL A 526 10.65 14.92 -19.72
N LEU A 527 10.02 14.33 -20.70
CA LEU A 527 8.61 13.92 -20.60
C LEU A 527 8.51 12.40 -20.54
N GLU A 528 7.73 11.91 -19.56
CA GLU A 528 7.32 10.52 -19.42
C GLU A 528 5.83 10.43 -19.73
N SER A 529 5.43 9.56 -20.65
CA SER A 529 4.04 9.52 -21.08
C SER A 529 3.59 8.14 -21.55
N TRP A 530 2.30 7.87 -21.32
CA TRP A 530 1.64 6.63 -21.71
C TRP A 530 0.15 6.83 -21.95
N VAL A 531 -0.44 5.87 -22.62
CA VAL A 531 -1.88 5.73 -22.76
C VAL A 531 -2.35 4.63 -21.80
N MET A 532 -3.45 4.88 -21.12
CA MET A 532 -4.23 3.88 -20.40
C MET A 532 -5.49 3.59 -21.23
N GLU A 533 -5.79 2.33 -21.47
CA GLU A 533 -6.91 1.96 -22.33
C GLU A 533 -7.77 0.87 -21.70
N SER A 534 -9.05 1.18 -21.52
CA SER A 534 -10.11 0.25 -21.12
C SER A 534 -11.15 0.09 -22.24
N PRO A 535 -12.11 -0.84 -22.12
CA PRO A 535 -13.21 -0.94 -23.07
C PRO A 535 -14.05 0.35 -23.20
N GLU A 536 -14.18 1.11 -22.10
CA GLU A 536 -15.08 2.26 -21.98
C GLU A 536 -14.41 3.60 -22.28
N GLU A 537 -13.08 3.68 -22.05
CA GLU A 537 -12.38 4.96 -22.03
C GLU A 537 -10.93 4.80 -22.46
N LYS A 538 -10.37 5.87 -23.01
CA LYS A 538 -8.94 6.06 -23.24
C LYS A 538 -8.46 7.29 -22.48
N ALA A 539 -7.31 7.17 -21.79
CA ALA A 539 -6.65 8.29 -21.14
C ALA A 539 -5.20 8.39 -21.61
N PHE A 540 -4.71 9.60 -21.80
CA PHE A 540 -3.30 9.92 -22.04
C PHE A 540 -2.75 10.63 -20.82
N VAL A 541 -1.71 10.06 -20.23
CA VAL A 541 -1.02 10.56 -19.03
C VAL A 541 0.36 11.04 -19.46
N ILE A 542 0.76 12.23 -19.01
CA ILE A 542 2.07 12.80 -19.32
C ILE A 542 2.62 13.58 -18.12
N HIS A 543 3.90 13.40 -17.85
CA HIS A 543 4.62 14.01 -16.72
C HIS A 543 5.84 14.76 -17.24
N ASN A 544 6.00 16.02 -16.85
CA ASN A 544 7.25 16.76 -17.02
C ASN A 544 8.12 16.59 -15.77
N VAL A 545 9.20 15.83 -15.87
CA VAL A 545 10.11 15.55 -14.75
C VAL A 545 11.21 16.61 -14.58
N SER A 546 11.30 17.58 -15.49
CA SER A 546 12.23 18.71 -15.38
C SER A 546 11.82 19.65 -14.23
N SER A 547 12.79 20.12 -13.48
CA SER A 547 12.60 21.12 -12.42
C SER A 547 12.57 22.57 -12.94
N LYS A 548 12.94 22.81 -14.21
CA LYS A 548 13.12 24.15 -14.77
C LYS A 548 12.45 24.37 -16.13
N ARG A 549 12.32 23.32 -16.93
CA ARG A 549 11.95 23.45 -18.34
C ARG A 549 10.45 23.32 -18.52
N THR A 550 9.85 24.31 -19.18
CA THR A 550 8.52 24.17 -19.77
C THR A 550 8.67 23.52 -21.14
N GLU A 551 7.98 22.42 -21.37
CA GLU A 551 8.03 21.67 -22.63
C GLU A 551 6.77 21.90 -23.46
N THR A 552 6.95 22.03 -24.76
CA THR A 552 5.86 22.11 -25.74
C THR A 552 6.07 21.06 -26.81
N VAL A 553 5.19 20.06 -26.83
CA VAL A 553 5.28 18.94 -27.77
C VAL A 553 3.97 18.75 -28.53
N ALA A 554 4.05 18.15 -29.72
CA ALA A 554 2.85 17.71 -30.41
C ALA A 554 2.15 16.61 -29.62
N LEU A 555 0.81 16.65 -29.56
CA LEU A 555 0.04 15.54 -29.01
C LEU A 555 0.20 14.30 -29.90
N PRO A 556 0.53 13.14 -29.31
CA PRO A 556 0.61 11.89 -30.07
C PRO A 556 -0.71 11.57 -30.77
N ALA A 557 -0.64 10.84 -31.88
CA ALA A 557 -1.83 10.47 -32.64
C ALA A 557 -2.88 9.77 -31.76
N GLY A 558 -4.12 10.25 -31.80
CA GLY A 558 -5.20 9.74 -30.98
C GLY A 558 -5.16 10.12 -29.51
N CYS A 559 -4.34 11.13 -29.13
CA CYS A 559 -4.28 11.67 -27.77
C CYS A 559 -4.84 13.11 -27.69
N ASP A 560 -5.44 13.64 -28.74
CA ASP A 560 -6.17 14.91 -28.71
C ASP A 560 -7.56 14.69 -28.06
N MET A 561 -7.58 14.71 -26.73
CA MET A 561 -8.73 14.43 -25.89
C MET A 561 -8.93 15.58 -24.89
N PRO A 562 -10.12 15.70 -24.29
CA PRO A 562 -10.39 16.70 -23.24
C PRO A 562 -9.41 16.60 -22.07
N LEU A 563 -8.98 17.78 -21.57
CA LEU A 563 -8.18 17.88 -20.34
C LEU A 563 -9.10 17.55 -19.13
N VAL A 564 -8.72 16.53 -18.35
CA VAL A 564 -9.44 16.12 -17.13
C VAL A 564 -8.66 16.40 -15.86
N TYR A 565 -7.32 16.51 -15.97
CA TYR A 565 -6.46 16.82 -14.84
C TYR A 565 -5.20 17.55 -15.27
N THR A 566 -4.79 18.53 -14.49
CA THR A 566 -3.43 19.09 -14.50
C THR A 566 -2.99 19.48 -13.10
N ALA A 567 -1.75 19.16 -12.76
CA ALA A 567 -1.13 19.58 -11.50
C ALA A 567 -0.74 21.07 -11.47
N ASN A 568 -0.74 21.75 -12.62
CA ASN A 568 -0.31 23.15 -12.74
C ASN A 568 -1.21 23.95 -13.71
N PRO A 569 -1.73 25.11 -13.30
CA PRO A 569 -2.61 25.94 -14.12
C PRO A 569 -1.94 26.54 -15.38
N GLY A 570 -0.60 26.51 -15.45
CA GLY A 570 0.13 26.95 -16.63
C GLY A 570 0.14 25.96 -17.80
N THR A 571 -0.54 24.82 -17.70
CA THR A 571 -0.72 23.87 -18.81
C THR A 571 -1.60 24.48 -19.90
N VAL A 572 -1.13 24.41 -21.15
CA VAL A 572 -1.86 24.94 -22.33
C VAL A 572 -1.97 23.86 -23.40
N ILE A 573 -3.18 23.70 -23.96
CA ILE A 573 -3.42 22.82 -25.10
C ILE A 573 -3.95 23.69 -26.24
N ALA A 574 -3.20 23.79 -27.33
CA ALA A 574 -3.57 24.59 -28.51
C ALA A 574 -2.91 23.99 -29.75
N ASP A 575 -3.62 24.07 -30.88
CA ASP A 575 -3.11 23.72 -32.21
C ASP A 575 -2.44 22.34 -32.31
N GLY A 576 -3.04 21.33 -31.65
CA GLY A 576 -2.53 19.94 -31.59
C GLY A 576 -1.25 19.78 -30.77
N LYS A 577 -0.89 20.76 -29.95
CA LYS A 577 0.26 20.73 -29.04
C LYS A 577 -0.18 20.89 -27.60
N ILE A 578 0.65 20.35 -26.70
CA ILE A 578 0.54 20.55 -25.27
C ILE A 578 1.81 21.22 -24.72
N THR A 579 1.61 22.27 -23.92
CA THR A 579 2.67 22.95 -23.15
C THR A 579 2.53 22.59 -21.69
N ILE A 580 3.60 22.03 -21.10
CA ILE A 580 3.60 21.47 -19.75
C ILE A 580 4.68 22.17 -18.92
N PRO A 581 4.31 22.90 -17.86
CA PRO A 581 5.25 23.50 -16.93
C PRO A 581 6.15 22.48 -16.22
N PRO A 582 7.26 22.90 -15.57
CA PRO A 582 8.11 22.03 -14.78
C PRO A 582 7.32 21.27 -13.68
N MET A 583 7.77 20.07 -13.33
CA MET A 583 7.22 19.25 -12.25
C MET A 583 5.68 19.10 -12.34
N THR A 584 5.17 18.87 -13.53
CA THR A 584 3.72 18.88 -13.79
C THR A 584 3.26 17.60 -14.46
N SER A 585 2.14 17.07 -13.96
CA SER A 585 1.41 15.95 -14.58
C SER A 585 0.12 16.42 -15.20
N VAL A 586 -0.26 15.78 -16.30
CA VAL A 586 -1.48 16.08 -17.05
C VAL A 586 -2.17 14.78 -17.46
N VAL A 587 -3.49 14.77 -17.41
CA VAL A 587 -4.32 13.68 -17.94
C VAL A 587 -5.33 14.24 -18.93
N LEU A 588 -5.35 13.67 -20.12
CA LEU A 588 -6.40 13.86 -21.11
C LEU A 588 -7.22 12.56 -21.19
N ALA A 589 -8.55 12.62 -21.23
CA ALA A 589 -9.35 11.41 -21.33
C ALA A 589 -10.60 11.63 -22.19
N ALA A 590 -11.05 10.57 -22.85
CA ALA A 590 -12.29 10.53 -23.62
C ALA A 590 -12.93 9.14 -23.55
N SER A 591 -14.26 9.11 -23.38
CA SER A 591 -15.06 7.89 -23.55
C SER A 591 -14.96 7.40 -24.99
N LYS A 592 -14.99 6.09 -25.18
CA LYS A 592 -15.01 5.42 -26.50
C LYS A 592 -16.40 5.38 -27.10
#